data_f4716e4f0305a019ba6cf2c6d512c454
#
_entry.id   f4716e4f0305a019ba6cf2c6d512c454
#
_cell.length_a   1.000
_cell.length_b   1.000
_cell.length_c   1.000
_cell.angle_alpha   90.00
_cell.angle_beta   90.00
_cell.angle_gamma   90.00
#
_symmetry.space_group_name_H-M   'P 1'
#
loop_
_entity.id
_entity.type
_entity.pdbx_description
1 polymer ?
#
loop_
_entity_poly.entity_id
_entity_poly.type
_entity_poly.pdbx_seq_one_letter_code
_entity_poly.pdbx_strand_id
1 'polypeptide(L)' 'MGQQARPRPRYLAVKLLAIRQGLGLSQSEMVRLLNANFTSARVSEYESGLREPNLLTLLAYSRAAGVPVEKIIDDELTI' A
#
# COMPACT_ATOMS: atom_id res chain seq x y z
N MET A 1 2.76 13.11 29.75
CA MET A 1 3.31 13.14 28.45
C MET A 1 2.41 12.43 27.46
N GLY A 2 2.01 13.11 26.43
CA GLY A 2 1.14 12.53 25.43
C GLY A 2 1.90 11.58 24.52
N GLN A 3 1.20 10.55 24.08
CA GLN A 3 1.68 9.70 23.03
C GLN A 3 1.51 10.43 21.72
N GLN A 4 2.57 10.50 20.96
CA GLN A 4 2.46 11.02 19.62
C GLN A 4 2.15 9.89 18.67
N ALA A 5 1.24 10.14 17.76
CA ALA A 5 0.97 9.18 16.71
C ALA A 5 2.23 9.00 15.86
N ARG A 6 2.50 7.76 15.46
CA ARG A 6 3.60 7.47 14.56
C ARG A 6 3.35 8.20 13.24
N PRO A 7 4.34 8.92 12.70
CA PRO A 7 4.16 9.56 11.40
C PRO A 7 3.81 8.54 10.33
N ARG A 8 2.91 8.91 9.45
CA ARG A 8 2.59 8.11 8.28
C ARG A 8 3.33 8.65 7.07
N PRO A 9 3.78 7.77 6.17
CA PRO A 9 4.31 8.24 4.89
C PRO A 9 3.24 9.04 4.16
N ARG A 10 3.61 10.23 3.72
CA ARG A 10 2.66 11.15 3.09
C ARG A 10 2.11 10.61 1.77
N TYR A 11 2.95 9.92 1.01
CA TYR A 11 2.60 9.49 -0.33
C TYR A 11 2.26 8.01 -0.42
N LEU A 12 2.12 7.33 0.72
CA LEU A 12 1.87 5.89 0.74
C LEU A 12 0.61 5.52 -0.04
N ALA A 13 -0.50 6.19 0.25
CA ALA A 13 -1.78 5.87 -0.39
C ALA A 13 -1.70 6.03 -1.91
N VAL A 14 -1.12 7.11 -2.36
CA VAL A 14 -1.00 7.40 -3.78
C VAL A 14 -0.07 6.40 -4.48
N LYS A 15 0.97 5.96 -3.78
CA LYS A 15 1.88 4.96 -4.33
C LYS A 15 1.22 3.59 -4.46
N LEU A 16 0.41 3.20 -3.47
CA LEU A 16 -0.31 1.92 -3.53
C LEU A 16 -1.31 1.92 -4.69
N LEU A 17 -2.01 3.02 -4.88
CA LEU A 17 -2.90 3.17 -6.02
C LEU A 17 -2.14 3.08 -7.34
N ALA A 18 -1.00 3.77 -7.43
CA ALA A 18 -0.17 3.76 -8.65
C ALA A 18 0.33 2.35 -8.96
N ILE A 19 0.70 1.58 -7.94
CA ILE A 19 1.12 0.19 -8.14
C ILE A 19 0.00 -0.62 -8.77
N ARG A 20 -1.21 -0.53 -8.21
CA ARG A 20 -2.34 -1.29 -8.74
C ARG A 20 -2.66 -0.87 -10.17
N GLN A 21 -2.72 0.43 -10.43
CA GLN A 21 -3.01 0.95 -11.76
C GLN A 21 -1.94 0.56 -12.77
N GLY A 22 -0.68 0.59 -12.35
CA GLY A 22 0.44 0.19 -13.21
C GLY A 22 0.39 -1.29 -13.57
N LEU A 23 -0.19 -2.12 -12.71
CA LEU A 23 -0.39 -3.55 -12.98
C LEU A 23 -1.67 -3.81 -13.79
N GLY A 24 -2.51 -2.80 -13.99
CA GLY A 24 -3.75 -2.97 -14.72
C GLY A 24 -4.82 -3.76 -13.99
N LEU A 25 -4.78 -3.77 -12.66
CA LEU A 25 -5.66 -4.60 -11.85
C LEU A 25 -6.78 -3.80 -11.21
N SER A 26 -7.94 -4.45 -11.06
CA SER A 26 -9.01 -3.93 -10.21
C SER A 26 -8.61 -4.12 -8.74
N GLN A 27 -9.37 -3.49 -7.84
CA GLN A 27 -9.11 -3.66 -6.41
C GLN A 27 -9.31 -5.12 -5.99
N SER A 28 -10.31 -5.80 -6.52
CA SER A 28 -10.52 -7.22 -6.23
C SER A 28 -9.40 -8.10 -6.76
N GLU A 29 -8.91 -7.78 -7.95
CA GLU A 29 -7.77 -8.51 -8.53
C GLU A 29 -6.51 -8.28 -7.70
N MET A 30 -6.34 -7.08 -7.17
CA MET A 30 -5.21 -6.78 -6.31
C MET A 30 -5.23 -7.61 -5.04
N VAL A 31 -6.41 -7.80 -4.43
CA VAL A 31 -6.56 -8.67 -3.26
C VAL A 31 -6.07 -10.09 -3.59
N ARG A 32 -6.45 -10.61 -4.76
CA ARG A 32 -6.01 -11.94 -5.16
C ARG A 32 -4.51 -12.00 -5.38
N LEU A 33 -3.94 -11.00 -6.02
CA LEU A 33 -2.50 -10.95 -6.25
C LEU A 33 -1.72 -10.89 -4.94
N LEU A 34 -2.22 -10.13 -3.98
CA LEU A 34 -1.59 -10.02 -2.66
C LEU A 34 -1.77 -11.28 -1.82
N ASN A 35 -2.58 -12.22 -2.28
CA ASN A 35 -2.94 -13.44 -1.55
C ASN A 35 -3.45 -13.08 -0.15
N ALA A 36 -4.31 -12.09 -0.10
CA ALA A 36 -4.78 -11.51 1.15
C ALA A 36 -6.13 -12.11 1.55
N ASN A 37 -6.41 -12.06 2.85
CA ASN A 37 -7.67 -12.57 3.40
C ASN A 37 -8.63 -11.43 3.75
N PHE A 38 -8.49 -10.28 3.10
CA PHE A 38 -9.42 -9.16 3.24
C PHE A 38 -10.09 -8.87 1.90
N THR A 39 -11.07 -7.97 1.90
CA THR A 39 -11.86 -7.66 0.72
C THR A 39 -11.28 -6.46 -0.04
N SER A 40 -11.84 -6.20 -1.24
CA SER A 40 -11.46 -5.03 -2.03
C SER A 40 -11.71 -3.72 -1.29
N ALA A 41 -12.64 -3.70 -0.35
CA ALA A 41 -12.88 -2.50 0.48
C ALA A 41 -11.62 -2.11 1.25
N ARG A 42 -10.82 -3.08 1.70
CA ARG A 42 -9.58 -2.80 2.40
C ARG A 42 -8.58 -2.12 1.47
N VAL A 43 -8.48 -2.59 0.23
CA VAL A 43 -7.61 -1.95 -0.77
C VAL A 43 -8.06 -0.51 -1.01
N SER A 44 -9.36 -0.28 -1.12
CA SER A 44 -9.90 1.06 -1.27
C SER A 44 -9.49 1.96 -0.09
N GLU A 45 -9.54 1.44 1.12
CA GLU A 45 -9.13 2.19 2.31
C GLU A 45 -7.64 2.53 2.28
N TYR A 46 -6.80 1.63 1.82
CA TYR A 46 -5.37 1.90 1.66
C TYR A 46 -5.14 3.03 0.66
N GLU A 47 -5.85 2.97 -0.47
CA GLU A 47 -5.65 3.92 -1.57
C GLU A 47 -6.23 5.30 -1.28
N SER A 48 -7.15 5.38 -0.33
CA SER A 48 -7.72 6.66 0.09
C SER A 48 -7.00 7.26 1.31
N GLY A 49 -6.04 6.53 1.87
CA GLY A 49 -5.34 6.97 3.07
C GLY A 49 -6.11 6.75 4.36
N LEU A 50 -7.26 6.09 4.28
CA LEU A 50 -8.08 5.84 5.46
C LEU A 50 -7.44 4.82 6.39
N ARG A 51 -6.66 3.88 5.84
CA ARG A 51 -6.04 2.81 6.60
C ARG A 51 -4.64 2.55 6.06
N GLU A 52 -3.71 2.27 6.95
CA GLU A 52 -2.34 1.93 6.59
C GLU A 52 -2.18 0.42 6.54
N PRO A 53 -1.57 -0.14 5.49
CA PRO A 53 -1.29 -1.58 5.45
C PRO A 53 -0.30 -1.98 6.54
N ASN A 54 -0.42 -3.20 7.04
CA ASN A 54 0.59 -3.74 7.94
C ASN A 54 1.86 -4.12 7.16
N LEU A 55 2.90 -4.50 7.91
CA LEU A 55 4.21 -4.77 7.31
C LEU A 55 4.16 -5.88 6.26
N LEU A 56 3.43 -6.96 6.55
CA LEU A 56 3.36 -8.08 5.61
C LEU A 56 2.61 -7.73 4.36
N THR A 57 1.57 -6.91 4.48
CA THR A 57 0.84 -6.42 3.31
C THR A 57 1.73 -5.50 2.47
N LEU A 58 2.52 -4.62 3.11
CA LEU A 58 3.47 -3.78 2.39
C LEU A 58 4.51 -4.62 1.66
N LEU A 59 4.99 -5.68 2.28
CA LEU A 59 5.92 -6.61 1.64
C LEU A 59 5.28 -7.25 0.41
N ALA A 60 4.02 -7.65 0.51
CA ALA A 60 3.30 -8.22 -0.63
C ALA A 60 3.17 -7.22 -1.78
N TYR A 61 2.86 -5.96 -1.48
CA TYR A 61 2.84 -4.90 -2.50
C TYR A 61 4.21 -4.73 -3.15
N SER A 62 5.25 -4.71 -2.33
CA SER A 62 6.64 -4.58 -2.81
C SER A 62 6.97 -5.68 -3.82
N ARG A 63 6.63 -6.92 -3.49
CA ARG A 63 6.88 -8.07 -4.35
C ARG A 63 6.05 -8.01 -5.63
N ALA A 64 4.78 -7.63 -5.51
CA ALA A 64 3.90 -7.50 -6.66
C ALA A 64 4.40 -6.42 -7.63
N ALA A 65 4.90 -5.32 -7.10
CA ALA A 65 5.41 -4.21 -7.90
C ALA A 65 6.84 -4.43 -8.41
N GLY A 66 7.57 -5.37 -7.81
CA GLY A 66 8.97 -5.58 -8.14
C GLY A 66 9.86 -4.44 -7.69
N VAL A 67 9.50 -3.76 -6.59
CA VAL A 67 10.30 -2.65 -6.05
C VAL A 67 10.57 -2.91 -4.57
N PRO A 68 11.66 -2.37 -4.01
CA PRO A 68 11.91 -2.51 -2.58
C PRO A 68 10.86 -1.73 -1.77
N VAL A 69 10.60 -2.22 -0.56
CA VAL A 69 9.63 -1.59 0.34
C VAL A 69 9.96 -0.12 0.58
N GLU A 70 11.24 0.24 0.63
CA GLU A 70 11.65 1.62 0.84
C GLU A 70 11.04 2.56 -0.18
N LYS A 71 10.92 2.13 -1.43
CA LYS A 71 10.31 2.99 -2.45
C LYS A 71 8.84 3.27 -2.20
N ILE A 72 8.19 2.40 -1.44
CA ILE A 72 6.78 2.57 -1.10
C ILE A 72 6.62 3.47 0.12
N ILE A 73 7.45 3.28 1.13
CA ILE A 73 7.26 3.95 2.43
C ILE A 73 8.12 5.19 2.63
N ASP A 74 9.17 5.36 1.85
CA ASP A 74 10.04 6.54 1.96
C ASP A 74 9.53 7.63 1.04
N ASP A 75 9.04 8.73 1.63
CA ASP A 75 8.47 9.84 0.85
C ASP A 75 9.47 10.52 -0.05
N GLU A 76 10.76 10.33 0.19
CA GLU A 76 11.80 10.93 -0.64
C GLU A 76 12.12 10.09 -1.87
N LEU A 77 11.58 8.88 -1.95
CA LEU A 77 11.77 8.01 -3.12
C LEU A 77 10.47 7.95 -3.93
N THR A 78 10.63 7.73 -5.23
CA THR A 78 9.47 7.53 -6.12
C THR A 78 9.46 6.11 -6.66
N ILE A 79 8.29 5.68 -7.07
CA ILE A 79 8.14 4.38 -7.73
C ILE A 79 7.90 4.55 -9.21
#